data_c6b4b3b7fc76c6c248719b30812dedea
#
_entry.id   c6b4b3b7fc76c6c248719b30812dedea
#
_cell.length_a   1.000
_cell.length_b   1.000
_cell.length_c   1.000
_cell.angle_alpha   90.00
_cell.angle_beta   90.00
_cell.angle_gamma   90.00
#
_symmetry.space_group_name_H-M   'P 1'
#
loop_
_entity.id
_entity.type
_entity.pdbx_description
1 polymer ?
#
loop_
_entity_poly.entity_id
_entity_poly.type
_entity_poly.pdbx_seq_one_letter_code
_entity_poly.pdbx_strand_id
1 'polypeptide(L)'
;ETTTSAAETTAPPPVEAPDIHAVSVPVSALQNSASLSAFASKAASDGYTAATVTMKNSSGYLFYNTDVSPAKDSDAVLGMLTASEICGILKQNGLVPLAEISVLSDNKGGEINGGMCYKIVDEPTVSWLDYFSTGEPMRWSDPSNEETVVYNKAITDELTAAGFEKIIQTDIIFPPFQEYDREYIASGYFSADRYKMLENVVFDNTAVCVDAKDILINSMSGTAEVLKNKTKLTQNEIIIKIDRGAFTAEGGFPADAAALLEDIMAQCEVKCMGMELVPMIEKADFSPDEIKAMHSAAENAGYNDFYIR
;
A
#
# COMPACT_ATOMS: atom_id res chain seq x y z
N GLU A 1 36.42 45.47 31.65
CA GLU A 1 36.10 44.32 30.81
C GLU A 1 34.62 44.02 30.94
N THR A 2 33.85 44.35 29.90
CA THR A 2 32.40 44.10 29.82
C THR A 2 32.18 42.83 29.01
N THR A 3 31.81 41.76 29.69
CA THR A 3 31.45 40.47 29.06
C THR A 3 30.02 40.56 28.52
N THR A 4 29.87 40.65 27.22
CA THR A 4 28.58 40.59 26.56
C THR A 4 28.18 39.12 26.45
N SER A 5 27.16 38.71 27.21
CA SER A 5 26.53 37.38 27.09
C SER A 5 25.69 37.33 25.80
N ALA A 6 26.07 36.45 24.89
CA ALA A 6 25.27 36.15 23.70
C ALA A 6 24.01 35.39 24.15
N ALA A 7 22.84 35.90 23.79
CA ALA A 7 21.57 35.21 23.99
C ALA A 7 21.53 34.00 23.06
N GLU A 8 21.40 32.80 23.61
CA GLU A 8 21.07 31.57 22.85
C GLU A 8 19.68 31.73 22.26
N THR A 9 19.62 31.80 20.94
CA THR A 9 18.36 31.74 20.20
C THR A 9 17.93 30.26 20.18
N THR A 10 17.04 29.87 21.08
CA THR A 10 16.40 28.57 21.02
C THR A 10 15.54 28.52 19.75
N ALA A 11 15.84 27.58 18.85
CA ALA A 11 14.99 27.28 17.70
C ALA A 11 13.58 26.94 18.21
N PRO A 12 12.52 27.40 17.51
CA PRO A 12 11.15 26.97 17.86
C PRO A 12 11.06 25.45 17.84
N PRO A 13 10.25 24.83 18.74
CA PRO A 13 10.05 23.40 18.72
C PRO A 13 9.55 22.97 17.33
N PRO A 14 9.93 21.77 16.85
CA PRO A 14 9.40 21.23 15.61
C PRO A 14 7.87 21.25 15.68
N VAL A 15 7.22 21.79 14.64
CA VAL A 15 5.77 21.67 14.51
C VAL A 15 5.50 20.19 14.22
N GLU A 16 4.86 19.50 15.13
CA GLU A 16 4.42 18.12 14.89
C GLU A 16 3.53 18.11 13.64
N ALA A 17 3.78 17.16 12.75
CA ALA A 17 2.90 16.95 11.59
C ALA A 17 1.50 16.62 12.11
N PRO A 18 0.44 17.14 11.48
CA PRO A 18 -0.92 16.81 11.92
C PRO A 18 -1.20 15.32 11.70
N ASP A 19 -1.97 14.73 12.62
CA ASP A 19 -2.44 13.36 12.52
C ASP A 19 -3.17 13.11 11.19
N ILE A 20 -2.90 11.98 10.56
CA ILE A 20 -3.47 11.61 9.27
C ILE A 20 -4.72 10.77 9.46
N HIS A 21 -5.88 11.37 9.30
CA HIS A 21 -7.16 10.67 9.19
C HIS A 21 -7.55 10.61 7.71
N ALA A 22 -7.20 9.49 7.06
CA ALA A 22 -7.37 9.35 5.62
C ALA A 22 -8.62 8.57 5.24
N VAL A 23 -9.24 8.99 4.12
CA VAL A 23 -10.35 8.28 3.48
C VAL A 23 -10.02 7.96 2.04
N SER A 24 -10.42 6.79 1.54
CA SER A 24 -10.22 6.42 0.14
C SER A 24 -11.14 7.18 -0.80
N VAL A 25 -10.55 7.67 -1.89
CA VAL A 25 -11.26 8.29 -3.02
C VAL A 25 -11.90 7.18 -3.87
N PRO A 26 -13.22 7.16 -4.04
CA PRO A 26 -13.85 6.17 -4.92
C PRO A 26 -13.47 6.45 -6.38
N VAL A 27 -13.26 5.38 -7.16
CA VAL A 27 -12.88 5.48 -8.59
C VAL A 27 -13.85 6.37 -9.38
N SER A 28 -15.14 6.35 -9.04
CA SER A 28 -16.14 7.22 -9.68
C SER A 28 -15.86 8.72 -9.49
N ALA A 29 -15.17 9.13 -8.44
CA ALA A 29 -14.77 10.52 -8.24
C ALA A 29 -13.59 10.93 -9.13
N LEU A 30 -12.79 9.99 -9.62
CA LEU A 30 -11.63 10.25 -10.48
C LEU A 30 -12.00 10.50 -11.96
N GLN A 31 -13.28 10.43 -12.32
CA GLN A 31 -13.74 10.60 -13.72
C GLN A 31 -13.48 12.00 -14.28
N ASN A 32 -13.50 13.02 -13.44
CA ASN A 32 -13.21 14.41 -13.81
C ASN A 32 -12.93 15.29 -12.58
N SER A 33 -12.39 16.48 -12.82
CA SER A 33 -12.00 17.42 -11.77
C SER A 33 -13.19 17.86 -10.88
N ALA A 34 -14.39 18.02 -11.44
CA ALA A 34 -15.57 18.45 -10.68
C ALA A 34 -16.02 17.38 -9.68
N SER A 35 -16.07 16.11 -10.11
CA SER A 35 -16.42 14.97 -9.25
C SER A 35 -15.41 14.80 -8.11
N LEU A 36 -14.11 14.91 -8.42
CA LEU A 36 -13.06 14.79 -7.43
C LEU A 36 -13.10 15.96 -6.42
N SER A 37 -13.31 17.20 -6.89
CA SER A 37 -13.44 18.36 -6.01
C SER A 37 -14.65 18.26 -5.09
N ALA A 38 -15.79 17.77 -5.60
CA ALA A 38 -16.99 17.55 -4.78
C ALA A 38 -16.75 16.51 -3.68
N PHE A 39 -16.09 15.39 -4.01
CA PHE A 39 -15.69 14.39 -3.02
C PHE A 39 -14.75 15.00 -1.99
N ALA A 40 -13.67 15.67 -2.43
CA ALA A 40 -12.66 16.23 -1.55
C ALA A 40 -13.23 17.27 -0.57
N SER A 41 -14.10 18.17 -1.06
CA SER A 41 -14.81 19.14 -0.23
C SER A 41 -15.68 18.48 0.83
N LYS A 42 -16.41 17.41 0.45
CA LYS A 42 -17.20 16.63 1.42
C LYS A 42 -16.32 15.94 2.44
N ALA A 43 -15.27 15.26 2.03
CA ALA A 43 -14.36 14.55 2.93
C ALA A 43 -13.75 15.52 3.96
N ALA A 44 -13.27 16.68 3.53
CA ALA A 44 -12.77 17.72 4.43
C ALA A 44 -13.84 18.21 5.42
N SER A 45 -15.10 18.39 4.95
CA SER A 45 -16.22 18.78 5.82
C SER A 45 -16.61 17.69 6.83
N ASP A 46 -16.36 16.43 6.49
CA ASP A 46 -16.60 15.27 7.36
C ASP A 46 -15.46 15.09 8.40
N GLY A 47 -14.40 15.92 8.34
CA GLY A 47 -13.28 15.93 9.31
C GLY A 47 -12.07 15.10 8.90
N TYR A 48 -12.02 14.55 7.69
CA TYR A 48 -10.82 13.90 7.20
C TYR A 48 -9.71 14.91 6.90
N THR A 49 -8.47 14.54 7.21
CA THR A 49 -7.29 15.40 6.95
C THR A 49 -6.52 14.96 5.71
N ALA A 50 -6.77 13.75 5.21
CA ALA A 50 -6.10 13.18 4.05
C ALA A 50 -7.06 12.38 3.16
N ALA A 51 -6.66 12.17 1.91
CA ALA A 51 -7.38 11.31 0.97
C ALA A 51 -6.41 10.37 0.25
N THR A 52 -6.70 9.07 0.31
CA THR A 52 -5.93 8.03 -0.38
C THR A 52 -6.56 7.75 -1.74
N VAL A 53 -5.75 7.83 -2.80
CA VAL A 53 -6.16 7.56 -4.17
C VAL A 53 -5.50 6.28 -4.64
N THR A 54 -6.29 5.28 -5.04
CA THR A 54 -5.76 4.10 -5.73
C THR A 54 -5.32 4.52 -7.13
N MET A 55 -4.02 4.73 -7.30
CA MET A 55 -3.42 5.12 -8.58
C MET A 55 -3.16 3.91 -9.46
N LYS A 56 -2.82 2.75 -8.87
CA LYS A 56 -2.68 1.46 -9.55
C LYS A 56 -3.30 0.36 -8.68
N ASN A 57 -4.28 -0.38 -9.22
CA ASN A 57 -4.92 -1.46 -8.48
C ASN A 57 -4.21 -2.82 -8.63
N SER A 58 -4.67 -3.84 -7.89
CA SER A 58 -4.14 -5.21 -7.91
C SER A 58 -4.33 -5.97 -9.23
N SER A 59 -5.13 -5.45 -10.16
CA SER A 59 -5.20 -5.97 -11.53
C SER A 59 -4.23 -5.26 -12.48
N GLY A 60 -3.50 -4.24 -12.02
CA GLY A 60 -2.54 -3.47 -12.79
C GLY A 60 -3.14 -2.30 -13.60
N TYR A 61 -4.43 -1.97 -13.40
CA TYR A 61 -5.01 -0.78 -14.01
C TYR A 61 -4.58 0.50 -13.29
N LEU A 62 -4.20 1.51 -14.08
CA LEU A 62 -3.85 2.85 -13.59
C LEU A 62 -5.07 3.78 -13.72
N PHE A 63 -5.47 4.40 -12.63
CA PHE A 63 -6.63 5.31 -12.57
C PHE A 63 -6.24 6.79 -12.74
N TYR A 64 -5.12 7.05 -13.36
CA TYR A 64 -4.66 8.38 -13.77
C TYR A 64 -3.97 8.30 -15.13
N ASN A 65 -3.90 9.44 -15.80
CA ASN A 65 -3.17 9.55 -17.06
C ASN A 65 -1.67 9.66 -16.75
N THR A 66 -0.90 8.62 -17.10
CA THR A 66 0.52 8.49 -16.79
C THR A 66 1.41 8.70 -18.02
N ASP A 67 2.62 9.18 -17.78
CA ASP A 67 3.70 9.23 -18.77
C ASP A 67 4.67 8.04 -18.68
N VAL A 68 4.47 7.13 -17.73
CA VAL A 68 5.35 5.98 -17.49
C VAL A 68 5.20 4.91 -18.59
N SER A 69 6.30 4.59 -19.28
CA SER A 69 6.37 3.46 -20.20
C SER A 69 6.60 2.15 -19.40
N PRO A 70 6.00 1.01 -19.79
CA PRO A 70 5.21 0.80 -21.02
C PRO A 70 3.69 1.10 -20.86
N ALA A 71 3.21 1.59 -19.72
CA ALA A 71 1.78 1.77 -19.49
C ALA A 71 1.17 2.92 -20.29
N LYS A 72 1.90 4.00 -20.52
CA LYS A 72 1.42 5.26 -21.12
C LYS A 72 0.46 5.12 -22.31
N ASP A 73 0.78 4.25 -23.25
CA ASP A 73 0.03 4.07 -24.49
C ASP A 73 -0.72 2.73 -24.53
N SER A 74 -1.02 2.15 -23.36
CA SER A 74 -1.68 0.86 -23.24
C SER A 74 -3.14 0.98 -22.76
N ASP A 75 -3.88 -0.11 -22.82
CA ASP A 75 -5.22 -0.24 -22.25
C ASP A 75 -5.23 -0.40 -20.73
N ALA A 76 -4.07 -0.38 -20.08
CA ALA A 76 -3.96 -0.36 -18.62
C ALA A 76 -4.34 1.00 -18.02
N VAL A 77 -4.25 2.08 -18.79
CA VAL A 77 -4.59 3.44 -18.33
C VAL A 77 -6.08 3.70 -18.49
N LEU A 78 -6.78 3.82 -17.37
CA LEU A 78 -8.21 4.11 -17.30
C LEU A 78 -8.50 5.54 -16.84
N GLY A 79 -7.51 6.21 -16.23
CA GLY A 79 -7.66 7.55 -15.69
C GLY A 79 -7.57 8.64 -16.74
N MET A 80 -8.36 9.72 -16.54
CA MET A 80 -8.38 10.89 -17.41
C MET A 80 -7.58 12.06 -16.85
N LEU A 81 -7.52 12.16 -15.51
CA LEU A 81 -6.74 13.19 -14.81
C LEU A 81 -5.29 12.74 -14.66
N THR A 82 -4.36 13.68 -14.77
CA THR A 82 -2.96 13.45 -14.43
C THR A 82 -2.76 13.35 -12.91
N ALA A 83 -1.66 12.76 -12.48
CA ALA A 83 -1.30 12.69 -11.07
C ALA A 83 -1.24 14.09 -10.42
N SER A 84 -0.69 15.08 -11.12
CA SER A 84 -0.60 16.47 -10.65
C SER A 84 -1.96 17.14 -10.51
N GLU A 85 -2.91 16.89 -11.43
CA GLU A 85 -4.28 17.42 -11.33
C GLU A 85 -5.00 16.85 -10.12
N ILE A 86 -4.90 15.53 -9.90
CA ILE A 86 -5.48 14.84 -8.74
C ILE A 86 -4.93 15.44 -7.44
N CYS A 87 -3.61 15.49 -7.32
CA CYS A 87 -2.91 16.03 -6.16
C CYS A 87 -3.31 17.50 -5.89
N GLY A 88 -3.33 18.33 -6.94
CA GLY A 88 -3.71 19.74 -6.84
C GLY A 88 -5.14 19.95 -6.35
N ILE A 89 -6.11 19.15 -6.83
CA ILE A 89 -7.51 19.24 -6.41
C ILE A 89 -7.67 18.86 -4.93
N LEU A 90 -6.99 17.80 -4.46
CA LEU A 90 -7.05 17.38 -3.07
C LEU A 90 -6.47 18.47 -2.15
N LYS A 91 -5.29 19.00 -2.47
CA LYS A 91 -4.64 20.09 -1.72
C LYS A 91 -5.48 21.38 -1.67
N GLN A 92 -6.13 21.76 -2.78
CA GLN A 92 -7.03 22.91 -2.85
C GLN A 92 -8.25 22.78 -1.92
N ASN A 93 -8.66 21.55 -1.61
CA ASN A 93 -9.74 21.26 -0.67
C ASN A 93 -9.25 20.98 0.77
N GLY A 94 -7.97 21.21 1.05
CA GLY A 94 -7.38 21.06 2.40
C GLY A 94 -7.06 19.64 2.80
N LEU A 95 -7.01 18.69 1.86
CA LEU A 95 -6.65 17.30 2.12
C LEU A 95 -5.19 17.02 1.74
N VAL A 96 -4.51 16.25 2.57
CA VAL A 96 -3.19 15.68 2.26
C VAL A 96 -3.39 14.56 1.21
N PRO A 97 -2.76 14.64 0.02
CA PRO A 97 -2.91 13.61 -1.01
C PRO A 97 -1.98 12.44 -0.73
N LEU A 98 -2.56 11.24 -0.64
CA LEU A 98 -1.85 9.97 -0.52
C LEU A 98 -2.15 9.13 -1.77
N ALA A 99 -1.14 8.44 -2.31
CA ALA A 99 -1.30 7.55 -3.45
C ALA A 99 -1.12 6.09 -3.03
N GLU A 100 -2.01 5.20 -3.48
CA GLU A 100 -1.89 3.76 -3.29
C GLU A 100 -1.53 3.10 -4.62
N ILE A 101 -0.52 2.22 -4.62
CA ILE A 101 -0.11 1.43 -5.77
C ILE A 101 0.06 -0.04 -5.38
N SER A 102 -0.57 -0.95 -6.14
CA SER A 102 -0.27 -2.37 -6.08
C SER A 102 1.04 -2.65 -6.83
N VAL A 103 1.95 -3.40 -6.22
CA VAL A 103 3.30 -3.58 -6.76
C VAL A 103 3.44 -4.88 -7.54
N LEU A 104 3.18 -6.03 -6.92
CA LEU A 104 3.43 -7.35 -7.52
C LEU A 104 2.18 -8.03 -8.08
N SER A 105 1.00 -7.73 -7.54
CA SER A 105 -0.26 -8.15 -8.13
C SER A 105 -0.55 -7.25 -9.34
N ASP A 106 -0.21 -7.69 -10.57
CA ASP A 106 -0.17 -6.81 -11.74
C ASP A 106 -0.42 -7.57 -13.05
N ASN A 107 -1.67 -7.98 -13.26
CA ASN A 107 -2.03 -8.71 -14.48
C ASN A 107 -1.84 -7.86 -15.75
N LYS A 108 -2.25 -6.58 -15.71
CA LYS A 108 -2.12 -5.67 -16.86
C LYS A 108 -0.67 -5.31 -17.18
N GLY A 109 0.15 -5.05 -16.16
CA GLY A 109 1.59 -4.86 -16.35
C GLY A 109 2.23 -6.06 -17.04
N GLY A 110 1.85 -7.28 -16.63
CA GLY A 110 2.31 -8.50 -17.28
C GLY A 110 1.77 -8.73 -18.70
N GLU A 111 0.62 -8.16 -19.07
CA GLU A 111 0.11 -8.18 -20.45
C GLU A 111 0.89 -7.23 -21.36
N ILE A 112 1.16 -6.02 -20.90
CA ILE A 112 1.88 -5.00 -21.67
C ILE A 112 3.40 -5.24 -21.73
N ASN A 113 3.95 -5.86 -20.69
CA ASN A 113 5.35 -6.29 -20.65
C ASN A 113 5.50 -7.65 -19.97
N GLY A 114 5.38 -8.72 -20.75
CA GLY A 114 5.56 -10.09 -20.25
C GLY A 114 6.95 -10.34 -19.66
N GLY A 115 7.94 -9.48 -19.88
CA GLY A 115 9.25 -9.55 -19.23
C GLY A 115 9.17 -9.49 -17.73
N MET A 116 8.24 -8.73 -17.16
CA MET A 116 8.08 -8.55 -15.72
C MET A 116 7.56 -9.78 -14.96
N CYS A 117 6.92 -10.74 -15.64
CA CYS A 117 6.22 -11.85 -14.99
C CYS A 117 7.14 -12.99 -14.57
N TYR A 118 6.68 -13.78 -13.59
CA TYR A 118 7.23 -15.11 -13.35
C TYR A 118 7.18 -15.96 -14.62
N LYS A 119 8.24 -16.73 -14.87
CA LYS A 119 8.40 -17.53 -16.09
C LYS A 119 8.36 -19.03 -15.81
N ILE A 120 7.98 -19.78 -16.83
CA ILE A 120 8.10 -21.25 -16.82
C ILE A 120 9.57 -21.64 -17.09
N VAL A 121 10.11 -22.59 -16.32
CA VAL A 121 11.54 -22.99 -16.36
C VAL A 121 11.98 -23.39 -17.77
N ASP A 122 11.22 -24.25 -18.42
CA ASP A 122 11.57 -24.78 -19.76
C ASP A 122 11.07 -23.90 -20.92
N GLU A 123 10.27 -22.90 -20.62
CA GLU A 123 9.66 -22.00 -21.60
C GLU A 123 9.77 -20.52 -21.13
N PRO A 124 10.97 -19.93 -21.17
CA PRO A 124 11.22 -18.59 -20.57
C PRO A 124 10.47 -17.43 -21.23
N THR A 125 9.82 -17.67 -22.37
CA THR A 125 8.92 -16.69 -23.02
C THR A 125 7.49 -16.77 -22.52
N VAL A 126 7.13 -17.86 -21.81
CA VAL A 126 5.78 -18.11 -21.27
C VAL A 126 5.71 -17.63 -19.84
N SER A 127 4.73 -16.79 -19.54
CA SER A 127 4.47 -16.34 -18.16
C SER A 127 3.72 -17.43 -17.39
N TRP A 128 4.13 -17.65 -16.16
CA TRP A 128 3.32 -18.42 -15.21
C TRP A 128 2.02 -17.66 -14.90
N LEU A 129 0.93 -18.40 -14.76
CA LEU A 129 -0.40 -17.86 -14.48
C LEU A 129 -0.96 -18.44 -13.19
N ASP A 130 -1.41 -17.56 -12.32
CA ASP A 130 -2.17 -17.91 -11.14
C ASP A 130 -3.64 -18.10 -11.50
N TYR A 131 -4.16 -19.30 -11.28
CA TYR A 131 -5.58 -19.65 -11.49
C TYR A 131 -6.37 -19.72 -10.18
N PHE A 132 -5.72 -19.54 -9.03
CA PHE A 132 -6.32 -19.79 -7.73
C PHE A 132 -6.85 -18.53 -7.06
N SER A 133 -6.18 -17.39 -7.23
CA SER A 133 -6.54 -16.15 -6.51
C SER A 133 -7.88 -15.57 -6.93
N THR A 134 -8.22 -15.64 -8.21
CA THR A 134 -9.42 -14.99 -8.76
C THR A 134 -10.34 -15.92 -9.51
N GLY A 135 -9.94 -17.17 -9.76
CA GLY A 135 -10.62 -18.11 -10.64
C GLY A 135 -10.40 -17.84 -12.14
N GLU A 136 -9.76 -16.74 -12.48
CA GLU A 136 -9.34 -16.38 -13.84
C GLU A 136 -7.82 -16.30 -13.89
N PRO A 137 -7.18 -16.62 -15.04
CA PRO A 137 -5.73 -16.59 -15.14
C PRO A 137 -5.18 -15.18 -14.89
N MET A 138 -4.31 -15.05 -13.90
CA MET A 138 -3.74 -13.79 -13.49
C MET A 138 -2.21 -13.84 -13.53
N ARG A 139 -1.59 -12.80 -14.05
CA ARG A 139 -0.13 -12.62 -14.02
C ARG A 139 0.27 -11.92 -12.75
N TRP A 140 1.46 -12.28 -12.28
CA TRP A 140 2.13 -11.61 -11.17
C TRP A 140 3.50 -11.15 -11.62
N SER A 141 3.89 -9.98 -11.17
CA SER A 141 5.24 -9.45 -11.42
C SER A 141 6.25 -10.15 -10.51
N ASP A 142 7.38 -10.54 -11.09
CA ASP A 142 8.50 -11.19 -10.38
C ASP A 142 9.41 -10.11 -9.75
N PRO A 143 9.52 -10.05 -8.41
CA PRO A 143 10.35 -9.03 -7.73
C PRO A 143 11.86 -9.22 -7.96
N SER A 144 12.30 -10.36 -8.51
CA SER A 144 13.68 -10.57 -8.91
C SER A 144 14.00 -9.98 -10.28
N ASN A 145 12.99 -9.56 -11.05
CA ASN A 145 13.15 -9.04 -12.39
C ASN A 145 13.37 -7.52 -12.36
N GLU A 146 14.43 -7.06 -13.02
CA GLU A 146 14.79 -5.64 -13.09
C GLU A 146 13.69 -4.78 -13.72
N GLU A 147 12.96 -5.29 -14.73
CA GLU A 147 11.88 -4.56 -15.38
C GLU A 147 10.72 -4.29 -14.42
N THR A 148 10.41 -5.23 -13.51
CA THR A 148 9.43 -5.04 -12.43
C THR A 148 9.84 -3.89 -11.50
N VAL A 149 11.11 -3.87 -11.09
CA VAL A 149 11.63 -2.83 -10.20
C VAL A 149 11.59 -1.46 -10.89
N VAL A 150 12.10 -1.38 -12.12
CA VAL A 150 12.15 -0.13 -12.90
C VAL A 150 10.76 0.43 -13.14
N TYR A 151 9.80 -0.40 -13.53
CA TYR A 151 8.42 0.02 -13.81
C TYR A 151 7.72 0.59 -12.57
N ASN A 152 7.72 -0.15 -11.46
CA ASN A 152 7.06 0.32 -10.24
C ASN A 152 7.79 1.52 -9.62
N LYS A 153 9.12 1.59 -9.75
CA LYS A 153 9.87 2.77 -9.32
C LYS A 153 9.51 4.00 -10.15
N ALA A 154 9.38 3.88 -11.47
CA ALA A 154 9.00 5.00 -12.33
C ALA A 154 7.61 5.56 -11.98
N ILE A 155 6.64 4.68 -11.66
CA ILE A 155 5.32 5.09 -11.15
C ILE A 155 5.47 5.84 -9.83
N THR A 156 6.25 5.29 -8.89
CA THR A 156 6.49 5.93 -7.57
C THR A 156 7.12 7.32 -7.73
N ASP A 157 8.12 7.43 -8.59
CA ASP A 157 8.82 8.70 -8.87
C ASP A 157 7.87 9.74 -9.52
N GLU A 158 7.01 9.32 -10.47
CA GLU A 158 6.01 10.19 -11.10
C GLU A 158 5.00 10.73 -10.06
N LEU A 159 4.49 9.88 -9.18
CA LEU A 159 3.55 10.27 -8.13
C LEU A 159 4.20 11.19 -7.10
N THR A 160 5.43 10.93 -6.72
CA THR A 160 6.22 11.80 -5.83
C THR A 160 6.43 13.17 -6.48
N ALA A 161 6.83 13.21 -7.75
CA ALA A 161 7.01 14.46 -8.50
C ALA A 161 5.70 15.24 -8.67
N ALA A 162 4.55 14.57 -8.76
CA ALA A 162 3.23 15.18 -8.79
C ALA A 162 2.83 15.84 -7.45
N GLY A 163 3.54 15.52 -6.36
CA GLY A 163 3.37 16.13 -5.05
C GLY A 163 2.46 15.36 -4.10
N PHE A 164 2.26 14.05 -4.32
CA PHE A 164 1.70 13.19 -3.29
C PHE A 164 2.64 13.15 -2.08
N GLU A 165 2.07 13.30 -0.89
CA GLU A 165 2.84 13.36 0.37
C GLU A 165 3.39 12.00 0.76
N LYS A 166 2.63 10.94 0.50
CA LYS A 166 2.99 9.57 0.80
C LYS A 166 2.55 8.64 -0.32
N ILE A 167 3.42 7.71 -0.71
CA ILE A 167 3.09 6.62 -1.63
C ILE A 167 2.96 5.33 -0.82
N ILE A 168 1.78 4.73 -0.85
CA ILE A 168 1.45 3.49 -0.14
C ILE A 168 1.59 2.33 -1.12
N GLN A 169 2.55 1.46 -0.87
CA GLN A 169 2.79 0.26 -1.64
C GLN A 169 2.00 -0.91 -1.06
N THR A 170 1.13 -1.53 -1.87
CA THR A 170 0.38 -2.73 -1.52
C THR A 170 0.89 -3.94 -2.30
N ASP A 171 0.45 -5.13 -1.92
CA ASP A 171 0.75 -6.40 -2.62
C ASP A 171 2.26 -6.67 -2.80
N ILE A 172 3.07 -6.32 -1.79
CA ILE A 172 4.47 -6.73 -1.69
C ILE A 172 4.49 -8.12 -1.05
N ILE A 173 3.95 -9.08 -1.77
CA ILE A 173 3.80 -10.47 -1.35
C ILE A 173 4.09 -11.40 -2.53
N PHE A 174 4.41 -12.65 -2.22
CA PHE A 174 4.44 -13.69 -3.24
C PHE A 174 3.02 -14.13 -3.63
N PRO A 175 2.78 -14.50 -4.89
CA PRO A 175 1.54 -15.13 -5.28
C PRO A 175 1.32 -16.45 -4.52
N PRO A 176 0.08 -16.97 -4.47
CA PRO A 176 -0.26 -18.19 -3.73
C PRO A 176 0.24 -19.45 -4.48
N PHE A 177 1.56 -19.55 -4.64
CA PHE A 177 2.19 -20.70 -5.28
C PHE A 177 1.77 -22.02 -4.64
N GLN A 178 1.45 -22.99 -5.47
CA GLN A 178 1.19 -24.35 -5.05
C GLN A 178 2.51 -25.16 -5.00
N GLU A 179 2.52 -26.29 -4.32
CA GLU A 179 3.75 -27.08 -4.18
C GLU A 179 4.31 -27.56 -5.52
N TYR A 180 3.43 -27.87 -6.48
CA TYR A 180 3.85 -28.27 -7.83
C TYR A 180 4.47 -27.12 -8.65
N ASP A 181 4.18 -25.86 -8.33
CA ASP A 181 4.78 -24.71 -9.01
C ASP A 181 6.30 -24.65 -8.83
N ARG A 182 6.81 -25.31 -7.78
CA ARG A 182 8.26 -25.42 -7.52
C ARG A 182 9.05 -25.96 -8.70
N GLU A 183 8.45 -26.87 -9.45
CA GLU A 183 9.10 -27.49 -10.61
C GLU A 183 8.96 -26.66 -11.88
N TYR A 184 8.01 -25.73 -11.91
CA TYR A 184 7.65 -24.98 -13.10
C TYR A 184 8.11 -23.52 -13.11
N ILE A 185 8.37 -22.91 -11.95
CA ILE A 185 8.73 -21.49 -11.87
C ILE A 185 10.23 -21.29 -11.94
N ALA A 186 10.67 -20.48 -12.91
CA ALA A 186 12.06 -20.13 -13.16
C ALA A 186 12.58 -18.98 -12.28
N SER A 187 12.09 -18.86 -11.05
CA SER A 187 12.52 -17.81 -10.13
C SER A 187 13.26 -18.36 -8.92
N GLY A 188 13.98 -17.51 -8.21
CA GLY A 188 14.61 -17.87 -6.95
C GLY A 188 13.64 -18.01 -5.76
N TYR A 189 12.33 -18.00 -5.98
CA TYR A 189 11.30 -18.04 -4.93
C TYR A 189 11.54 -19.08 -3.84
N PHE A 190 11.97 -20.29 -4.23
CA PHE A 190 12.19 -21.39 -3.29
C PHE A 190 13.58 -21.37 -2.64
N SER A 191 14.38 -20.34 -2.89
CA SER A 191 15.68 -20.16 -2.22
C SER A 191 15.50 -19.71 -0.76
N ALA A 192 16.54 -19.93 0.06
CA ALA A 192 16.54 -19.45 1.45
C ALA A 192 16.49 -17.92 1.58
N ASP A 193 16.90 -17.22 0.53
CA ASP A 193 16.98 -15.75 0.49
C ASP A 193 15.81 -15.10 -0.25
N ARG A 194 14.70 -15.81 -0.47
CA ARG A 194 13.55 -15.32 -1.24
C ARG A 194 12.97 -13.98 -0.75
N TYR A 195 13.02 -13.73 0.56
CA TYR A 195 12.55 -12.46 1.13
C TYR A 195 13.32 -11.24 0.60
N LYS A 196 14.59 -11.41 0.21
CA LYS A 196 15.39 -10.33 -0.39
C LYS A 196 14.82 -9.88 -1.73
N MET A 197 14.11 -10.75 -2.43
CA MET A 197 13.43 -10.39 -3.68
C MET A 197 12.31 -9.39 -3.43
N LEU A 198 11.52 -9.56 -2.38
CA LEU A 198 10.46 -8.61 -2.01
C LEU A 198 11.05 -7.25 -1.61
N GLU A 199 12.22 -7.23 -0.95
CA GLU A 199 12.92 -5.99 -0.63
C GLU A 199 13.33 -5.17 -1.88
N ASN A 200 13.52 -5.80 -3.04
CA ASN A 200 13.88 -5.09 -4.27
C ASN A 200 12.80 -4.12 -4.74
N VAL A 201 11.56 -4.37 -4.40
CA VAL A 201 10.40 -3.56 -4.81
C VAL A 201 9.86 -2.67 -3.69
N VAL A 202 10.50 -2.66 -2.53
CA VAL A 202 10.25 -1.65 -1.48
C VAL A 202 11.11 -0.43 -1.78
N PHE A 203 10.48 0.71 -2.04
CA PHE A 203 11.17 1.96 -2.37
C PHE A 203 11.36 2.83 -1.14
N ASP A 204 12.40 3.67 -1.16
CA ASP A 204 12.68 4.60 -0.08
C ASP A 204 11.57 5.67 0.01
N ASN A 205 11.26 6.12 1.23
CA ASN A 205 10.24 7.13 1.52
C ASN A 205 8.82 6.77 1.05
N THR A 206 8.49 5.47 1.05
CA THR A 206 7.12 4.97 0.85
C THR A 206 6.58 4.38 2.14
N ALA A 207 5.25 4.30 2.29
CA ALA A 207 4.63 3.43 3.27
C ALA A 207 4.36 2.06 2.65
N VAL A 208 4.50 1.00 3.41
CA VAL A 208 4.21 -0.36 2.95
C VAL A 208 2.93 -0.85 3.62
N CYS A 209 1.89 -1.13 2.85
CA CYS A 209 0.66 -1.68 3.36
C CYS A 209 0.67 -3.21 3.25
N VAL A 210 0.44 -3.87 4.36
CA VAL A 210 0.36 -5.33 4.46
C VAL A 210 -0.97 -5.75 5.06
N ASP A 211 -1.55 -6.82 4.52
CA ASP A 211 -2.74 -7.42 5.12
C ASP A 211 -2.37 -8.10 6.45
N ALA A 212 -3.07 -7.78 7.51
CA ALA A 212 -2.87 -8.39 8.83
C ALA A 212 -2.99 -9.93 8.77
N LYS A 213 -3.88 -10.46 7.92
CA LYS A 213 -4.02 -11.91 7.68
C LYS A 213 -2.74 -12.55 7.15
N ASP A 214 -1.97 -11.85 6.31
CA ASP A 214 -0.73 -12.36 5.74
C ASP A 214 0.41 -12.40 6.76
N ILE A 215 0.30 -11.58 7.81
CA ILE A 215 1.21 -11.62 8.96
C ILE A 215 0.82 -12.71 9.96
N LEU A 216 -0.48 -12.83 10.26
CA LEU A 216 -0.97 -13.61 11.39
C LEU A 216 -1.47 -15.00 11.00
N ILE A 217 -2.01 -15.17 9.78
CA ILE A 217 -2.70 -16.37 9.32
C ILE A 217 -1.96 -17.01 8.14
N ASN A 218 -1.71 -16.27 7.07
CA ASN A 218 -1.20 -16.78 5.80
C ASN A 218 0.33 -16.80 5.74
N SER A 219 0.95 -17.91 6.14
CA SER A 219 2.41 -18.05 6.09
C SER A 219 3.01 -18.15 4.68
N MET A 220 2.19 -18.40 3.65
CA MET A 220 2.68 -18.58 2.26
C MET A 220 2.92 -17.25 1.53
N SER A 221 2.37 -16.15 2.00
CA SER A 221 2.54 -14.82 1.39
C SER A 221 3.98 -14.30 1.39
N GLY A 222 4.82 -14.82 2.26
CA GLY A 222 6.19 -14.36 2.47
C GLY A 222 6.30 -13.11 3.33
N THR A 223 5.20 -12.48 3.70
CA THR A 223 5.18 -11.23 4.49
C THR A 223 5.88 -11.39 5.83
N ALA A 224 5.65 -12.49 6.53
CA ALA A 224 6.29 -12.75 7.83
C ALA A 224 7.81 -12.90 7.72
N GLU A 225 8.33 -13.49 6.63
CA GLU A 225 9.76 -13.60 6.36
C GLU A 225 10.39 -12.24 6.07
N VAL A 226 9.73 -11.41 5.26
CA VAL A 226 10.18 -10.04 4.96
C VAL A 226 10.27 -9.23 6.25
N LEU A 227 9.23 -9.26 7.07
CA LEU A 227 9.17 -8.54 8.34
C LEU A 227 10.24 -9.01 9.34
N LYS A 228 10.65 -10.29 9.31
CA LYS A 228 11.76 -10.78 10.15
C LYS A 228 13.11 -10.22 9.75
N ASN A 229 13.34 -10.00 8.47
CA ASN A 229 14.65 -9.59 7.93
C ASN A 229 14.85 -8.07 7.83
N LYS A 230 13.81 -7.30 7.73
CA LYS A 230 13.66 -5.87 8.07
C LYS A 230 14.52 -4.82 7.37
N THR A 231 15.44 -5.13 6.48
CA THR A 231 16.50 -4.18 6.09
C THR A 231 15.92 -2.86 5.54
N LYS A 232 15.03 -2.92 4.56
CA LYS A 232 14.36 -1.71 4.04
C LYS A 232 13.08 -1.34 4.80
N LEU A 233 12.33 -2.33 5.29
CA LEU A 233 11.05 -2.08 5.96
C LEU A 233 11.19 -1.29 7.26
N THR A 234 12.31 -1.40 7.97
CA THR A 234 12.57 -0.59 9.19
C THR A 234 12.71 0.91 8.92
N GLN A 235 12.86 1.31 7.67
CA GLN A 235 12.94 2.71 7.24
C GLN A 235 11.60 3.25 6.74
N ASN A 236 10.57 2.38 6.65
CA ASN A 236 9.27 2.69 6.10
C ASN A 236 8.20 2.53 7.17
N GLU A 237 7.16 3.33 7.09
CA GLU A 237 5.93 3.14 7.84
C GLU A 237 5.22 1.89 7.34
N ILE A 238 4.72 1.07 8.25
CA ILE A 238 3.97 -0.15 7.93
C ILE A 238 2.49 0.07 8.25
N ILE A 239 1.68 0.10 7.21
CA ILE A 239 0.24 0.19 7.32
C ILE A 239 -0.32 -1.24 7.42
N ILE A 240 -1.03 -1.53 8.52
CA ILE A 240 -1.65 -2.83 8.79
C ILE A 240 -3.11 -2.78 8.35
N LYS A 241 -3.41 -3.44 7.24
CA LYS A 241 -4.78 -3.52 6.73
C LYS A 241 -5.56 -4.63 7.42
N ILE A 242 -6.72 -4.28 7.97
CA ILE A 242 -7.59 -5.14 8.74
C ILE A 242 -8.89 -5.38 7.96
N ASP A 243 -9.12 -6.64 7.59
CA ASP A 243 -10.32 -7.19 6.96
C ASP A 243 -11.03 -8.10 7.97
N ARG A 244 -12.25 -7.73 8.38
CA ARG A 244 -13.05 -8.52 9.33
C ARG A 244 -13.30 -9.95 8.84
N GLY A 245 -13.59 -10.11 7.55
CA GLY A 245 -13.98 -11.40 6.97
C GLY A 245 -12.89 -12.46 7.14
N ALA A 246 -11.63 -12.10 6.95
CA ALA A 246 -10.49 -12.99 7.11
C ALA A 246 -10.39 -13.53 8.53
N PHE A 247 -10.56 -12.68 9.53
CA PHE A 247 -10.41 -13.04 10.95
C PHE A 247 -11.64 -13.74 11.52
N THR A 248 -12.83 -13.43 11.03
CA THR A 248 -14.07 -14.13 11.43
C THR A 248 -14.05 -15.58 10.96
N ALA A 249 -13.52 -15.85 9.77
CA ALA A 249 -13.45 -17.21 9.22
C ALA A 249 -12.51 -18.14 10.00
N GLU A 250 -11.38 -17.60 10.52
CA GLU A 250 -10.40 -18.38 11.28
C GLU A 250 -10.85 -18.69 12.70
N GLY A 251 -11.69 -17.83 13.30
CA GLY A 251 -12.08 -17.93 14.71
C GLY A 251 -10.97 -17.50 15.67
N GLY A 252 -11.34 -17.35 16.94
CA GLY A 252 -10.40 -16.95 18.00
C GLY A 252 -10.15 -15.45 18.12
N PHE A 253 -10.69 -14.63 17.22
CA PHE A 253 -10.61 -13.17 17.26
C PHE A 253 -11.90 -12.57 17.81
N PRO A 254 -11.84 -11.38 18.48
CA PRO A 254 -13.02 -10.69 18.99
C PRO A 254 -14.06 -10.36 17.90
N ALA A 255 -15.35 -10.48 18.23
CA ALA A 255 -16.43 -10.05 17.35
C ALA A 255 -16.69 -8.54 17.40
N ASP A 256 -16.37 -7.90 18.54
CA ASP A 256 -16.41 -6.44 18.70
C ASP A 256 -15.31 -5.79 17.87
N ALA A 257 -15.64 -4.73 17.13
CA ALA A 257 -14.75 -4.12 16.15
C ALA A 257 -13.53 -3.42 16.81
N ALA A 258 -13.74 -2.73 17.92
CA ALA A 258 -12.65 -2.06 18.63
C ALA A 258 -11.69 -3.08 19.25
N ALA A 259 -12.22 -4.10 19.90
CA ALA A 259 -11.42 -5.18 20.47
C ALA A 259 -10.69 -6.00 19.38
N LEU A 260 -11.31 -6.16 18.20
CA LEU A 260 -10.66 -6.81 17.04
C LEU A 260 -9.44 -6.02 16.58
N LEU A 261 -9.57 -4.70 16.44
CA LEU A 261 -8.45 -3.84 16.06
C LEU A 261 -7.33 -3.92 17.10
N GLU A 262 -7.65 -3.77 18.38
CA GLU A 262 -6.66 -3.82 19.47
C GLU A 262 -5.90 -5.16 19.49
N ASP A 263 -6.62 -6.29 19.35
CA ASP A 263 -6.02 -7.62 19.35
C ASP A 263 -5.10 -7.85 18.13
N ILE A 264 -5.57 -7.47 16.93
CA ILE A 264 -4.77 -7.60 15.69
C ILE A 264 -3.51 -6.74 15.77
N MET A 265 -3.65 -5.47 16.16
CA MET A 265 -2.51 -4.56 16.23
C MET A 265 -1.48 -5.03 17.25
N ALA A 266 -1.92 -5.46 18.44
CA ALA A 266 -1.02 -6.01 19.46
C ALA A 266 -0.25 -7.26 18.97
N GLN A 267 -0.90 -8.15 18.23
CA GLN A 267 -0.24 -9.32 17.64
C GLN A 267 0.73 -8.91 16.53
N CYS A 268 0.37 -7.92 15.70
CA CYS A 268 1.26 -7.40 14.66
C CYS A 268 2.49 -6.70 15.26
N GLU A 269 2.36 -5.95 16.35
CA GLU A 269 3.50 -5.35 17.05
C GLU A 269 4.54 -6.38 17.49
N VAL A 270 4.09 -7.53 17.99
CA VAL A 270 5.00 -8.64 18.36
C VAL A 270 5.75 -9.19 17.14
N LYS A 271 5.08 -9.26 15.97
CA LYS A 271 5.69 -9.75 14.72
C LYS A 271 6.61 -8.71 14.07
N CYS A 272 6.25 -7.44 14.18
CA CYS A 272 6.87 -6.30 13.50
C CYS A 272 7.72 -5.46 14.45
N MET A 273 8.31 -6.04 15.49
CA MET A 273 9.08 -5.31 16.53
C MET A 273 10.07 -4.31 15.93
N GLY A 274 9.96 -3.05 16.37
CA GLY A 274 10.84 -1.94 15.97
C GLY A 274 10.41 -1.26 14.66
N MET A 275 9.19 -1.50 14.19
CA MET A 275 8.55 -0.78 13.09
C MET A 275 7.47 0.15 13.65
N GLU A 276 7.23 1.25 12.94
CA GLU A 276 6.08 2.11 13.17
C GLU A 276 4.88 1.52 12.44
N LEU A 277 3.83 1.18 13.19
CA LEU A 277 2.62 0.57 12.64
C LEU A 277 1.46 1.55 12.64
N VAL A 278 0.69 1.53 11.55
CA VAL A 278 -0.51 2.37 11.38
C VAL A 278 -1.69 1.47 10.99
N PRO A 279 -2.82 1.52 11.70
CA PRO A 279 -4.00 0.75 11.33
C PRO A 279 -4.72 1.31 10.10
N MET A 280 -5.15 0.42 9.21
CA MET A 280 -6.04 0.68 8.08
C MET A 280 -7.19 -0.30 8.12
N ILE A 281 -8.42 0.19 8.03
CA ILE A 281 -9.62 -0.66 7.99
C ILE A 281 -10.27 -0.65 6.61
N GLU A 282 -10.84 -1.79 6.22
CA GLU A 282 -11.68 -1.91 5.04
C GLU A 282 -13.10 -1.45 5.38
N LYS A 283 -13.51 -0.28 4.89
CA LYS A 283 -14.79 0.37 5.22
C LYS A 283 -16.00 -0.52 4.97
N ALA A 284 -15.94 -1.34 3.92
CA ALA A 284 -17.05 -2.21 3.55
C ALA A 284 -17.41 -3.25 4.63
N ASP A 285 -16.47 -3.55 5.54
CA ASP A 285 -16.62 -4.59 6.56
C ASP A 285 -17.23 -4.08 7.88
N PHE A 286 -17.33 -2.76 8.05
CA PHE A 286 -17.69 -2.13 9.32
C PHE A 286 -18.76 -1.06 9.15
N SER A 287 -19.67 -0.99 10.11
CA SER A 287 -20.63 0.10 10.20
C SER A 287 -19.95 1.43 10.60
N PRO A 288 -20.57 2.58 10.34
CA PRO A 288 -20.02 3.89 10.74
C PRO A 288 -19.73 4.01 12.25
N ASP A 289 -20.56 3.40 13.10
CA ASP A 289 -20.37 3.42 14.56
C ASP A 289 -19.18 2.54 14.97
N GLU A 290 -18.99 1.40 14.32
CA GLU A 290 -17.82 0.54 14.54
C GLU A 290 -16.53 1.23 14.08
N ILE A 291 -16.53 1.88 12.92
CA ILE A 291 -15.38 2.66 12.43
C ILE A 291 -14.98 3.73 13.45
N LYS A 292 -15.96 4.44 14.00
CA LYS A 292 -15.71 5.45 15.03
C LYS A 292 -15.15 4.84 16.31
N ALA A 293 -15.66 3.68 16.74
CA ALA A 293 -15.15 2.96 17.89
C ALA A 293 -13.71 2.47 17.68
N MET A 294 -13.40 1.93 16.49
CA MET A 294 -12.04 1.52 16.11
C MET A 294 -11.06 2.69 16.08
N HIS A 295 -11.49 3.84 15.53
CA HIS A 295 -10.67 5.05 15.53
C HIS A 295 -10.33 5.49 16.97
N SER A 296 -11.33 5.55 17.85
CA SER A 296 -11.09 5.89 19.25
C SER A 296 -10.20 4.85 19.97
N ALA A 297 -10.31 3.58 19.63
CA ALA A 297 -9.44 2.54 20.17
C ALA A 297 -7.99 2.72 19.67
N ALA A 298 -7.80 3.04 18.40
CA ALA A 298 -6.49 3.33 17.83
C ALA A 298 -5.83 4.53 18.53
N GLU A 299 -6.54 5.65 18.68
CA GLU A 299 -6.05 6.84 19.41
C GLU A 299 -5.66 6.50 20.86
N ASN A 300 -6.49 5.75 21.57
CA ASN A 300 -6.21 5.33 22.95
C ASN A 300 -4.99 4.40 23.06
N ALA A 301 -4.73 3.61 22.03
CA ALA A 301 -3.55 2.75 21.93
C ALA A 301 -2.28 3.51 21.48
N GLY A 302 -2.40 4.79 21.10
CA GLY A 302 -1.28 5.66 20.70
C GLY A 302 -1.01 5.67 19.20
N TYR A 303 -1.91 5.14 18.38
CA TYR A 303 -1.83 5.29 16.92
C TYR A 303 -2.43 6.62 16.51
N ASN A 304 -1.60 7.57 16.11
CA ASN A 304 -2.04 8.91 15.72
C ASN A 304 -2.62 8.92 14.30
N ASP A 305 -2.09 8.09 13.41
CA ASP A 305 -2.57 7.94 12.05
C ASP A 305 -3.58 6.79 11.94
N PHE A 306 -4.67 7.00 11.19
CA PHE A 306 -5.73 6.04 10.97
C PHE A 306 -6.29 6.14 9.55
N TYR A 307 -6.33 5.02 8.83
CA TYR A 307 -6.73 4.98 7.43
C TYR A 307 -8.03 4.20 7.25
N ILE A 308 -8.91 4.71 6.40
CA ILE A 308 -10.18 4.08 6.00
C ILE A 308 -10.16 3.86 4.48
N ARG A 309 -10.18 2.60 4.09
CA ARG A 309 -10.18 2.18 2.69
C ARG A 309 -11.56 1.78 2.17
#